data_b09ffcf5271c6ad3e7dce9da2a24a96f
#
_entry.id   b09ffcf5271c6ad3e7dce9da2a24a96f
#
_cell.length_a   1.000
_cell.length_b   1.000
_cell.length_c   1.000
_cell.angle_alpha   90.00
_cell.angle_beta   90.00
_cell.angle_gamma   90.00
#
_symmetry.space_group_name_H-M   'P 1'
#
loop_
_entity.id
_entity.type
_entity.pdbx_description
1 polymer ?
#
loop_
_entity_poly.entity_id
_entity_poly.type
_entity_poly.pdbx_seq_one_letter_code
_entity_poly.pdbx_strand_id
1 'polypeptide(L)'
;MELNLSGKEINEVVTSIDDILGPSEQRYFGEGYKRTQYECNINYDKDSAQGLVSVAYRTDWSQKKTQSRRPHLSTIDAFLIAGRVSYAIIKRHYKLSAHQSSQAWIRHVSIKAGAEALEDLDAVRLSAQLLDTSSSQDSLFGTLTRVKTKLDSMEIEVIIDHEAEADHSQSVVSFSDDDEYFNSDFRLRHCHLANNTFCDAICAVSSDLLFQCPGKPSTGAMGHYPNALMMVDWLTCFAQLSQLVMYRLDKLDRNETHNLWMRSVTVTTPYPIIPRRKHTLTLRSMKNSLVKKKGSSWRLATVNGSVSGHPEFNLTAKLCHQLPQGEPA
;
A
#
# COMPACT_ATOMS: atom_id res chain seq x y z
N MET A 1 15.77 -1.03 13.82
CA MET A 1 16.31 0.10 14.61
C MET A 1 15.12 1.00 14.93
N GLU A 2 14.56 0.88 16.13
CA GLU A 2 13.47 1.75 16.54
C GLU A 2 13.94 3.21 16.52
N LEU A 3 13.22 4.05 15.78
CA LEU A 3 13.41 5.49 15.84
C LEU A 3 12.77 5.99 17.15
N ASN A 4 13.56 5.95 18.22
CA ASN A 4 13.15 6.53 19.48
C ASN A 4 13.27 8.05 19.36
N LEU A 5 12.14 8.77 19.28
CA LEU A 5 12.10 10.23 19.31
C LEU A 5 12.35 10.78 20.74
N SER A 6 12.46 9.91 21.76
CA SER A 6 12.77 10.30 23.14
C SER A 6 14.14 10.99 23.16
N GLY A 7 14.15 12.25 23.60
CA GLY A 7 15.35 13.10 23.64
C GLY A 7 15.56 14.03 22.46
N LYS A 8 14.65 14.03 21.43
CA LYS A 8 14.64 15.04 20.37
C LYS A 8 13.52 16.04 20.60
N GLU A 9 13.75 17.26 20.19
CA GLU A 9 12.77 18.34 20.34
C GLU A 9 11.49 18.01 19.57
N ILE A 10 10.36 17.95 20.27
CA ILE A 10 9.02 17.78 19.70
C ILE A 10 8.50 19.18 19.42
N ASN A 11 8.25 19.47 18.16
CA ASN A 11 7.80 20.82 17.75
C ASN A 11 6.29 20.99 17.84
N GLU A 12 5.52 19.91 17.60
CA GLU A 12 4.06 19.98 17.54
C GLU A 12 3.43 18.59 17.72
N VAL A 13 2.26 18.57 18.36
CA VAL A 13 1.40 17.38 18.45
C VAL A 13 0.01 17.76 17.95
N VAL A 14 -0.50 17.01 16.96
CA VAL A 14 -1.85 17.18 16.40
C VAL A 14 -2.68 15.94 16.68
N THR A 15 -3.85 16.12 17.27
CA THR A 15 -4.66 15.02 17.81
C THR A 15 -5.13 14.06 16.73
N SER A 16 -5.63 14.57 15.60
CA SER A 16 -6.13 13.76 14.49
C SER A 16 -5.40 14.11 13.19
N ILE A 17 -5.14 13.10 12.35
CA ILE A 17 -4.64 13.34 10.99
C ILE A 17 -5.64 14.13 10.15
N ASP A 18 -6.92 14.04 10.46
CA ASP A 18 -7.98 14.75 9.75
C ASP A 18 -7.92 16.26 9.97
N ASP A 19 -7.34 16.72 11.10
CA ASP A 19 -7.11 18.14 11.37
C ASP A 19 -6.14 18.77 10.34
N ILE A 20 -5.23 17.96 9.79
CA ILE A 20 -4.24 18.43 8.81
C ILE A 20 -4.65 18.09 7.37
N LEU A 21 -5.13 16.88 7.14
CA LEU A 21 -5.41 16.39 5.78
C LEU A 21 -6.89 16.54 5.38
N GLY A 22 -7.75 17.03 6.29
CA GLY A 22 -9.19 17.08 6.10
C GLY A 22 -9.87 15.73 6.32
N PRO A 23 -11.21 15.65 6.26
CA PRO A 23 -11.98 14.44 6.56
C PRO A 23 -11.57 13.23 5.74
N SER A 24 -11.52 12.04 6.38
CA SER A 24 -11.06 10.79 5.74
C SER A 24 -11.89 10.40 4.52
N GLU A 25 -13.20 10.70 4.52
CA GLU A 25 -14.13 10.40 3.43
C GLU A 25 -13.82 11.19 2.14
N GLN A 26 -13.17 12.35 2.27
CA GLN A 26 -12.79 13.23 1.16
C GLN A 26 -11.38 12.96 0.64
N ARG A 27 -10.69 11.98 1.21
CA ARG A 27 -9.31 11.64 0.86
C ARG A 27 -9.21 10.25 0.25
N TYR A 28 -8.46 10.13 -0.82
CA TYR A 28 -8.23 8.84 -1.45
C TYR A 28 -7.60 7.83 -0.47
N PHE A 29 -6.52 8.20 0.21
CA PHE A 29 -5.85 7.33 1.20
C PHE A 29 -6.57 7.23 2.56
N GLY A 30 -7.65 7.99 2.78
CA GLY A 30 -8.57 7.78 3.89
C GLY A 30 -9.55 6.66 3.56
N GLU A 31 -10.69 7.01 2.97
CA GLU A 31 -11.76 6.06 2.62
C GLU A 31 -11.98 5.95 1.10
N GLY A 32 -11.36 6.83 0.29
CA GLY A 32 -11.62 6.90 -1.15
C GLY A 32 -11.23 5.63 -1.92
N TYR A 33 -10.08 5.02 -1.60
CA TYR A 33 -9.61 3.80 -2.25
C TYR A 33 -10.58 2.61 -2.11
N LYS A 34 -11.35 2.56 -1.03
CA LYS A 34 -12.35 1.50 -0.78
C LYS A 34 -13.53 1.53 -1.74
N ARG A 35 -13.72 2.67 -2.43
CA ARG A 35 -14.84 2.91 -3.37
C ARG A 35 -14.44 2.72 -4.82
N THR A 36 -13.16 2.40 -5.08
CA THR A 36 -12.68 2.08 -6.43
C THR A 36 -13.29 0.76 -6.91
N GLN A 37 -13.71 0.72 -8.16
CA GLN A 37 -14.25 -0.48 -8.81
C GLN A 37 -13.26 -0.98 -9.85
N TYR A 38 -13.17 -2.30 -9.98
CA TYR A 38 -12.28 -2.97 -10.92
C TYR A 38 -13.08 -3.97 -11.74
N GLU A 39 -12.93 -3.90 -13.07
CA GLU A 39 -13.37 -4.96 -13.97
C GLU A 39 -12.13 -5.62 -14.57
N CYS A 40 -11.99 -6.93 -14.33
CA CYS A 40 -10.81 -7.68 -14.70
C CYS A 40 -11.18 -8.73 -15.76
N ASN A 41 -10.60 -8.63 -16.94
CA ASN A 41 -10.67 -9.67 -17.97
C ASN A 41 -9.27 -10.28 -18.10
N ILE A 42 -9.01 -11.34 -17.34
CA ILE A 42 -7.67 -11.92 -17.15
C ILE A 42 -7.69 -13.40 -17.50
N ASN A 43 -6.82 -13.79 -18.42
CA ASN A 43 -6.54 -15.18 -18.75
C ASN A 43 -5.35 -15.66 -17.90
N TYR A 44 -5.52 -16.82 -17.27
CA TYR A 44 -4.51 -17.43 -16.41
C TYR A 44 -3.96 -18.70 -17.02
N ASP A 45 -2.64 -18.76 -17.11
CA ASP A 45 -1.90 -19.99 -17.32
C ASP A 45 -1.42 -20.57 -15.96
N LYS A 46 -0.60 -21.65 -16.01
CA LYS A 46 -0.06 -22.28 -14.83
C LYS A 46 0.76 -21.30 -13.96
N ASP A 47 1.64 -20.52 -14.60
CA ASP A 47 2.64 -19.67 -13.93
C ASP A 47 2.51 -18.20 -14.32
N SER A 48 1.49 -17.84 -15.08
CA SER A 48 1.33 -16.49 -15.63
C SER A 48 -0.11 -16.08 -15.76
N ALA A 49 -0.30 -14.77 -15.95
CA ALA A 49 -1.61 -14.19 -16.27
C ALA A 49 -1.43 -13.00 -17.22
N GLN A 50 -2.39 -12.81 -18.12
CA GLN A 50 -2.43 -11.68 -19.04
C GLN A 50 -3.85 -11.22 -19.23
N GLY A 51 -4.04 -9.92 -19.43
CA GLY A 51 -5.38 -9.39 -19.68
C GLY A 51 -5.46 -7.87 -19.63
N LEU A 52 -6.70 -7.41 -19.45
CA LEU A 52 -7.04 -6.01 -19.31
C LEU A 52 -7.79 -5.79 -18.00
N VAL A 53 -7.54 -4.65 -17.38
CA VAL A 53 -8.23 -4.20 -16.19
C VAL A 53 -8.78 -2.81 -16.43
N SER A 54 -10.09 -2.62 -16.18
CA SER A 54 -10.70 -1.31 -16.11
C SER A 54 -10.78 -0.87 -14.64
N VAL A 55 -10.46 0.40 -14.37
CA VAL A 55 -10.46 0.99 -13.04
C VAL A 55 -11.35 2.21 -13.02
N ALA A 56 -12.44 2.15 -12.27
CA ALA A 56 -13.40 3.24 -12.17
C ALA A 56 -13.33 3.92 -10.79
N TYR A 57 -13.01 5.20 -10.80
CA TYR A 57 -13.08 6.06 -9.63
C TYR A 57 -14.41 6.82 -9.59
N ARG A 58 -14.92 7.05 -8.42
CA ARG A 58 -16.03 7.98 -8.25
C ARG A 58 -15.57 9.42 -8.55
N THR A 59 -16.50 10.27 -8.91
CA THR A 59 -16.23 11.70 -9.19
C THR A 59 -15.67 12.45 -7.98
N ASP A 60 -15.95 11.96 -6.77
CA ASP A 60 -15.47 12.48 -5.47
C ASP A 60 -14.27 11.73 -4.90
N TRP A 61 -13.51 10.99 -5.72
CA TRP A 61 -12.44 10.09 -5.31
C TRP A 61 -11.33 10.77 -4.47
N SER A 62 -11.05 12.04 -4.74
CA SER A 62 -10.12 12.86 -3.98
C SER A 62 -10.46 14.33 -4.17
N GLN A 63 -10.97 14.95 -3.10
CA GLN A 63 -11.40 16.35 -3.14
C GLN A 63 -10.33 17.27 -2.58
N LYS A 64 -10.04 18.36 -3.28
CA LYS A 64 -9.33 19.55 -2.81
C LYS A 64 -10.12 20.78 -3.22
N LYS A 65 -10.15 21.79 -2.37
CA LYS A 65 -11.01 22.98 -2.52
C LYS A 65 -10.84 23.73 -3.85
N THR A 66 -9.69 23.65 -4.51
CA THR A 66 -9.30 24.54 -5.61
C THR A 66 -9.00 23.86 -6.95
N GLN A 67 -8.98 22.53 -7.04
CA GLN A 67 -8.57 21.85 -8.27
C GLN A 67 -9.37 20.58 -8.54
N SER A 68 -10.01 20.51 -9.71
CA SER A 68 -10.43 19.25 -10.32
C SER A 68 -9.18 18.45 -10.71
N ARG A 69 -9.09 17.21 -10.24
CA ARG A 69 -7.96 16.32 -10.53
C ARG A 69 -8.39 15.23 -11.48
N ARG A 70 -7.55 14.98 -12.46
CA ARG A 70 -7.74 13.82 -13.33
C ARG A 70 -7.33 12.56 -12.55
N PRO A 71 -8.21 11.56 -12.46
CA PRO A 71 -7.87 10.28 -11.87
C PRO A 71 -6.71 9.62 -12.62
N HIS A 72 -5.89 8.88 -11.90
CA HIS A 72 -4.80 8.08 -12.44
C HIS A 72 -4.64 6.82 -11.58
N LEU A 73 -4.08 5.77 -12.15
CA LEU A 73 -3.86 4.53 -11.42
C LEU A 73 -2.98 4.79 -10.20
N SER A 74 -3.55 4.60 -9.01
CA SER A 74 -2.82 4.77 -7.76
C SER A 74 -1.95 3.55 -7.45
N THR A 75 -0.95 3.73 -6.59
CA THR A 75 -0.14 2.63 -6.05
C THR A 75 -0.96 1.64 -5.23
N ILE A 76 -2.03 2.10 -4.59
CA ILE A 76 -2.95 1.23 -3.83
C ILE A 76 -3.71 0.31 -4.78
N ASP A 77 -4.31 0.88 -5.83
CA ASP A 77 -5.05 0.09 -6.82
C ASP A 77 -4.12 -0.87 -7.56
N ALA A 78 -2.93 -0.41 -7.93
CA ALA A 78 -1.91 -1.26 -8.55
C ALA A 78 -1.53 -2.45 -7.64
N PHE A 79 -1.39 -2.23 -6.33
CA PHE A 79 -1.17 -3.31 -5.38
C PHE A 79 -2.38 -4.25 -5.29
N LEU A 80 -3.61 -3.71 -5.17
CA LEU A 80 -4.82 -4.53 -5.05
C LEU A 80 -5.00 -5.46 -6.25
N ILE A 81 -4.78 -4.95 -7.46
CA ILE A 81 -4.83 -5.73 -8.70
C ILE A 81 -3.70 -6.77 -8.73
N ALA A 82 -2.44 -6.35 -8.51
CA ALA A 82 -1.29 -7.23 -8.57
C ALA A 82 -1.33 -8.33 -7.50
N GLY A 83 -1.75 -8.00 -6.28
CA GLY A 83 -1.92 -8.93 -5.19
C GLY A 83 -2.95 -10.01 -5.50
N ARG A 84 -4.12 -9.62 -6.05
CA ARG A 84 -5.15 -10.55 -6.51
C ARG A 84 -4.62 -11.53 -7.55
N VAL A 85 -3.93 -11.02 -8.56
CA VAL A 85 -3.39 -11.83 -9.65
C VAL A 85 -2.27 -12.75 -9.16
N SER A 86 -1.36 -12.24 -8.32
CA SER A 86 -0.28 -13.03 -7.73
C SER A 86 -0.81 -14.19 -6.91
N TYR A 87 -1.81 -13.94 -6.09
CA TYR A 87 -2.46 -14.97 -5.29
C TYR A 87 -3.16 -16.01 -6.17
N ALA A 88 -3.89 -15.60 -7.21
CA ALA A 88 -4.55 -16.51 -8.12
C ALA A 88 -3.57 -17.42 -8.87
N ILE A 89 -2.40 -16.89 -9.28
CA ILE A 89 -1.32 -17.68 -9.89
C ILE A 89 -0.82 -18.73 -8.91
N ILE A 90 -0.49 -18.33 -7.67
CA ILE A 90 0.06 -19.23 -6.64
C ILE A 90 -0.97 -20.32 -6.28
N LYS A 91 -2.23 -19.94 -6.04
CA LYS A 91 -3.32 -20.87 -5.73
C LYS A 91 -3.44 -21.96 -6.82
N ARG A 92 -3.37 -21.56 -8.10
CA ARG A 92 -3.46 -22.48 -9.24
C ARG A 92 -2.20 -23.33 -9.40
N HIS A 93 -1.03 -22.71 -9.32
CA HIS A 93 0.26 -23.38 -9.49
C HIS A 93 0.46 -24.51 -8.47
N TYR A 94 0.21 -24.21 -7.19
CA TYR A 94 0.39 -25.16 -6.07
C TYR A 94 -0.86 -25.94 -5.73
N LYS A 95 -2.00 -25.67 -6.37
CA LYS A 95 -3.31 -26.29 -6.10
C LYS A 95 -3.71 -26.16 -4.62
N LEU A 96 -3.52 -24.97 -4.06
CA LEU A 96 -3.80 -24.73 -2.65
C LEU A 96 -5.29 -24.92 -2.34
N SER A 97 -5.57 -25.63 -1.25
CA SER A 97 -6.92 -25.74 -0.68
C SER A 97 -7.41 -24.35 -0.17
N ALA A 98 -8.69 -24.23 0.11
CA ALA A 98 -9.26 -23.01 0.68
C ALA A 98 -8.60 -22.63 2.01
N HIS A 99 -8.25 -23.64 2.84
CA HIS A 99 -7.57 -23.42 4.11
C HIS A 99 -6.16 -22.89 3.91
N GLN A 100 -5.32 -23.56 3.12
CA GLN A 100 -3.96 -23.11 2.78
C GLN A 100 -3.97 -21.73 2.14
N SER A 101 -4.93 -21.49 1.28
CA SER A 101 -5.15 -20.20 0.63
C SER A 101 -5.42 -19.08 1.65
N SER A 102 -6.27 -19.33 2.65
CA SER A 102 -6.59 -18.33 3.67
C SER A 102 -5.43 -18.02 4.62
N GLN A 103 -4.48 -18.95 4.76
CA GLN A 103 -3.28 -18.78 5.58
C GLN A 103 -2.15 -18.05 4.82
N ALA A 104 -2.18 -18.07 3.48
CA ALA A 104 -1.15 -17.42 2.68
C ALA A 104 -0.96 -15.94 3.07
N TRP A 105 0.29 -15.52 3.26
CA TRP A 105 0.65 -14.21 3.77
C TRP A 105 1.47 -13.42 2.76
N ILE A 106 1.02 -12.20 2.40
CA ILE A 106 1.84 -11.28 1.61
C ILE A 106 2.85 -10.62 2.54
N ARG A 107 4.09 -11.04 2.44
CA ARG A 107 5.16 -10.55 3.29
C ARG A 107 5.98 -9.40 2.70
N HIS A 108 5.94 -9.24 1.39
CA HIS A 108 6.71 -8.20 0.72
C HIS A 108 5.99 -7.69 -0.52
N VAL A 109 6.06 -6.38 -0.72
CA VAL A 109 5.60 -5.71 -1.93
C VAL A 109 6.62 -4.65 -2.34
N SER A 110 6.99 -4.64 -3.61
CA SER A 110 7.75 -3.56 -4.22
C SER A 110 6.97 -3.01 -5.42
N ILE A 111 6.74 -1.71 -5.45
CA ILE A 111 6.03 -1.03 -6.54
C ILE A 111 6.92 0.05 -7.12
N LYS A 112 7.05 0.08 -8.44
CA LYS A 112 7.75 1.11 -9.19
C LYS A 112 6.79 1.73 -10.19
N ALA A 113 6.50 3.01 -10.02
CA ALA A 113 5.67 3.76 -10.94
C ALA A 113 6.38 4.03 -12.27
N GLY A 114 5.60 4.16 -13.34
CA GLY A 114 6.07 4.59 -14.65
C GLY A 114 6.61 6.02 -14.66
N ALA A 115 7.13 6.48 -15.79
CA ALA A 115 7.65 7.83 -15.93
C ALA A 115 6.55 8.89 -15.82
N GLU A 116 5.37 8.57 -16.28
CA GLU A 116 4.17 9.42 -16.30
C GLU A 116 3.01 8.76 -15.56
N ALA A 117 2.01 9.56 -15.19
CA ALA A 117 0.78 9.06 -14.61
C ALA A 117 0.01 8.21 -15.64
N LEU A 118 -0.52 7.08 -15.22
CA LEU A 118 -1.40 6.27 -16.03
C LEU A 118 -2.84 6.78 -15.84
N GLU A 119 -3.32 7.57 -16.80
CA GLU A 119 -4.63 8.23 -16.78
C GLU A 119 -5.67 7.56 -17.67
N ASP A 120 -5.24 6.70 -18.60
CA ASP A 120 -6.13 5.82 -19.36
C ASP A 120 -6.43 4.59 -18.52
N LEU A 121 -7.61 4.56 -17.92
CA LEU A 121 -8.00 3.58 -16.91
C LEU A 121 -9.03 2.55 -17.44
N ASP A 122 -9.50 2.70 -18.66
CA ASP A 122 -10.55 1.84 -19.22
C ASP A 122 -9.98 0.49 -19.70
N ALA A 123 -8.68 0.45 -20.03
CA ALA A 123 -8.05 -0.75 -20.58
C ALA A 123 -6.57 -0.87 -20.20
N VAL A 124 -6.28 -0.87 -18.89
CA VAL A 124 -4.93 -1.07 -18.36
C VAL A 124 -4.45 -2.47 -18.67
N ARG A 125 -3.36 -2.59 -19.43
CA ARG A 125 -2.78 -3.89 -19.80
C ARG A 125 -2.09 -4.53 -18.60
N LEU A 126 -2.45 -5.77 -18.35
CA LEU A 126 -1.89 -6.58 -17.28
C LEU A 126 -1.07 -7.74 -17.85
N SER A 127 0.12 -7.94 -17.32
CA SER A 127 0.86 -9.18 -17.45
C SER A 127 1.49 -9.54 -16.10
N ALA A 128 1.39 -10.80 -15.71
CA ALA A 128 1.97 -11.31 -14.47
C ALA A 128 2.70 -12.64 -14.71
N GLN A 129 3.80 -12.85 -13.98
CA GLN A 129 4.63 -14.03 -14.09
C GLN A 129 5.15 -14.44 -12.73
N LEU A 130 5.03 -15.73 -12.38
CA LEU A 130 5.76 -16.34 -11.29
C LEU A 130 7.24 -16.37 -11.68
N LEU A 131 8.11 -15.77 -10.86
CA LEU A 131 9.54 -15.63 -11.15
C LEU A 131 10.34 -16.76 -10.53
N ASP A 132 10.21 -16.94 -9.24
CA ASP A 132 10.95 -17.93 -8.47
C ASP A 132 10.21 -18.35 -7.21
N THR A 133 10.65 -19.47 -6.67
CA THR A 133 10.19 -20.04 -5.40
C THR A 133 11.40 -20.46 -4.59
N SER A 134 11.40 -20.16 -3.32
CA SER A 134 12.45 -20.56 -2.38
C SER A 134 11.85 -21.12 -1.10
N SER A 135 12.51 -22.09 -0.51
CA SER A 135 12.28 -22.52 0.86
C SER A 135 13.10 -21.62 1.79
N SER A 136 12.54 -21.19 2.89
CA SER A 136 13.23 -20.34 3.87
C SER A 136 12.84 -20.73 5.28
N GLN A 137 13.83 -20.76 6.19
CA GLN A 137 13.59 -20.95 7.62
C GLN A 137 12.83 -19.77 8.24
N ASP A 138 12.89 -18.58 7.61
CA ASP A 138 12.14 -17.39 8.03
C ASP A 138 10.72 -17.36 7.46
N SER A 139 10.32 -18.37 6.69
CA SER A 139 8.95 -18.51 6.18
C SER A 139 8.04 -19.03 7.29
N LEU A 140 6.78 -18.55 7.30
CA LEU A 140 5.73 -19.07 8.19
C LEU A 140 5.25 -20.45 7.76
N PHE A 141 5.28 -20.73 6.47
CA PHE A 141 4.69 -21.93 5.84
C PHE A 141 5.69 -22.73 5.01
N GLY A 142 6.96 -22.37 5.03
CA GLY A 142 8.05 -23.08 4.38
C GLY A 142 8.35 -22.62 2.95
N THR A 143 7.44 -21.95 2.27
CA THR A 143 7.58 -21.58 0.86
C THR A 143 7.34 -20.10 0.63
N LEU A 144 8.30 -19.46 -0.03
CA LEU A 144 8.21 -18.08 -0.50
C LEU A 144 8.16 -18.07 -2.02
N THR A 145 7.09 -17.55 -2.59
CA THR A 145 6.95 -17.41 -4.04
C THR A 145 6.86 -15.94 -4.44
N ARG A 146 7.67 -15.57 -5.43
CA ARG A 146 7.74 -14.23 -5.99
C ARG A 146 7.00 -14.18 -7.31
N VAL A 147 6.07 -13.21 -7.41
CA VAL A 147 5.34 -12.91 -8.64
C VAL A 147 5.59 -11.47 -9.04
N LYS A 148 5.90 -11.26 -10.32
CA LYS A 148 6.03 -9.92 -10.91
C LYS A 148 4.82 -9.64 -11.78
N THR A 149 4.17 -8.50 -11.53
CA THR A 149 3.05 -7.99 -12.30
C THR A 149 3.43 -6.66 -12.95
N LYS A 150 3.04 -6.47 -14.20
CA LYS A 150 3.10 -5.18 -14.89
C LYS A 150 1.67 -4.71 -15.16
N LEU A 151 1.42 -3.45 -14.87
CA LEU A 151 0.21 -2.72 -15.21
C LEU A 151 0.64 -1.54 -16.10
N ASP A 152 0.60 -1.74 -17.41
CA ASP A 152 1.24 -0.87 -18.39
C ASP A 152 2.69 -0.52 -18.02
N SER A 153 2.94 0.72 -17.57
CA SER A 153 4.28 1.22 -17.19
C SER A 153 4.63 0.99 -15.71
N MET A 154 3.69 0.51 -14.88
CA MET A 154 3.96 0.21 -13.48
C MET A 154 4.45 -1.22 -13.31
N GLU A 155 5.46 -1.41 -12.46
CA GLU A 155 5.97 -2.74 -12.10
C GLU A 155 5.70 -3.00 -10.62
N ILE A 156 5.10 -4.15 -10.33
CA ILE A 156 4.77 -4.58 -8.98
C ILE A 156 5.37 -5.98 -8.76
N GLU A 157 6.08 -6.14 -7.67
CA GLU A 157 6.59 -7.43 -7.22
C GLU A 157 5.97 -7.77 -5.88
N VAL A 158 5.43 -8.98 -5.76
CA VAL A 158 4.79 -9.49 -4.54
C VAL A 158 5.48 -10.78 -4.14
N ILE A 159 5.85 -10.92 -2.85
CA ILE A 159 6.31 -12.18 -2.28
C ILE A 159 5.25 -12.68 -1.32
N ILE A 160 4.76 -13.88 -1.58
CA ILE A 160 3.75 -14.56 -0.77
C ILE A 160 4.39 -15.75 -0.07
N ASP A 161 4.15 -15.85 1.21
CA ASP A 161 4.50 -16.95 2.08
C ASP A 161 3.32 -17.91 2.16
N HIS A 162 3.51 -19.18 1.81
CA HIS A 162 2.44 -20.17 1.72
C HIS A 162 2.98 -21.60 1.86
N GLU A 163 2.08 -22.55 2.08
CA GLU A 163 2.41 -23.98 1.98
C GLU A 163 2.62 -24.38 0.51
N ALA A 164 3.57 -25.30 0.27
CA ALA A 164 3.86 -25.81 -1.08
C ALA A 164 3.18 -27.14 -1.38
N GLU A 165 2.86 -27.92 -0.35
CA GLU A 165 2.28 -29.27 -0.54
C GLU A 165 0.76 -29.17 -0.67
N ALA A 166 0.22 -29.76 -1.74
CA ALA A 166 -1.22 -29.86 -1.92
C ALA A 166 -1.81 -30.77 -0.83
N ASP A 167 -2.80 -30.29 -0.12
CA ASP A 167 -3.61 -31.13 0.78
C ASP A 167 -4.53 -32.03 -0.07
N HIS A 168 -4.09 -33.25 -0.33
CA HIS A 168 -4.84 -34.21 -1.12
C HIS A 168 -6.12 -34.73 -0.43
N SER A 169 -6.35 -34.36 0.83
CA SER A 169 -7.53 -34.79 1.60
C SER A 169 -8.79 -33.97 1.28
N GLN A 170 -8.64 -32.82 0.64
CA GLN A 170 -9.78 -31.96 0.27
C GLN A 170 -10.06 -32.02 -1.23
N SER A 171 -11.34 -32.26 -1.56
CA SER A 171 -11.83 -32.22 -2.95
C SER A 171 -11.41 -30.90 -3.62
N VAL A 172 -10.95 -31.00 -4.86
CA VAL A 172 -10.65 -29.85 -5.72
C VAL A 172 -11.87 -28.93 -5.76
N VAL A 173 -11.80 -27.84 -5.03
CA VAL A 173 -12.83 -26.80 -5.07
C VAL A 173 -12.80 -26.22 -6.47
N SER A 174 -13.95 -26.27 -7.16
CA SER A 174 -14.12 -25.61 -8.45
C SER A 174 -13.69 -24.16 -8.32
N PHE A 175 -12.76 -23.74 -9.15
CA PHE A 175 -12.31 -22.34 -9.21
C PHE A 175 -13.49 -21.51 -9.73
N SER A 176 -14.24 -20.84 -8.85
CA SER A 176 -15.06 -19.73 -9.27
C SER A 176 -14.12 -18.55 -9.53
N ASP A 177 -14.30 -17.84 -10.63
CA ASP A 177 -13.54 -16.61 -10.93
C ASP A 177 -13.79 -15.49 -9.90
N ASP A 178 -14.75 -15.70 -9.00
CA ASP A 178 -15.20 -14.83 -7.92
C ASP A 178 -14.44 -14.99 -6.59
N ASP A 179 -13.40 -15.82 -6.51
CA ASP A 179 -12.51 -15.86 -5.34
C ASP A 179 -11.79 -14.51 -5.24
N GLU A 180 -12.49 -13.53 -4.66
CA GLU A 180 -11.96 -12.22 -4.36
C GLU A 180 -10.71 -12.39 -3.50
N TYR A 181 -9.56 -12.02 -4.06
CA TYR A 181 -8.26 -12.03 -3.38
C TYR A 181 -8.34 -11.27 -2.05
N PHE A 182 -8.94 -10.12 -2.10
CA PHE A 182 -9.41 -9.40 -0.94
C PHE A 182 -10.91 -9.65 -0.89
N ASN A 183 -11.32 -10.57 -0.06
CA ASN A 183 -12.70 -10.58 0.37
C ASN A 183 -13.08 -9.13 0.69
N SER A 184 -14.30 -8.71 0.41
CA SER A 184 -14.84 -7.36 0.66
C SER A 184 -14.41 -6.73 2.02
N ASP A 185 -13.84 -7.52 2.89
CA ASP A 185 -13.41 -7.18 4.24
C ASP A 185 -12.37 -6.06 4.31
N PHE A 186 -11.50 -5.86 3.30
CA PHE A 186 -10.59 -4.72 3.35
C PHE A 186 -11.33 -3.37 3.34
N ARG A 187 -12.53 -3.33 2.73
CA ARG A 187 -13.41 -2.15 2.72
C ARG A 187 -14.02 -1.85 4.08
N LEU A 188 -14.13 -2.87 4.94
CA LEU A 188 -14.67 -2.77 6.30
C LEU A 188 -13.60 -2.48 7.36
N ARG A 189 -12.34 -2.39 6.95
CA ARG A 189 -11.20 -2.13 7.84
C ARG A 189 -10.95 -0.64 7.93
N HIS A 190 -10.74 -0.13 9.13
CA HIS A 190 -10.52 1.29 9.37
C HIS A 190 -9.22 1.51 10.11
N CYS A 191 -8.34 2.29 9.52
CA CYS A 191 -7.09 2.75 10.11
C CYS A 191 -7.18 4.27 10.30
N HIS A 192 -7.06 4.71 11.54
CA HIS A 192 -7.00 6.13 11.87
C HIS A 192 -5.68 6.46 12.56
N LEU A 193 -5.05 7.56 12.15
CA LEU A 193 -3.79 8.05 12.70
C LEU A 193 -4.07 9.23 13.64
N ALA A 194 -3.74 9.02 14.91
CA ALA A 194 -3.98 9.98 15.98
C ALA A 194 -2.66 10.40 16.67
N ASN A 195 -2.70 11.45 17.48
CA ASN A 195 -1.56 11.95 18.25
C ASN A 195 -0.32 12.12 17.38
N ASN A 196 -0.49 12.79 16.25
CA ASN A 196 0.58 12.99 15.28
C ASN A 196 1.64 13.93 15.86
N THR A 197 2.81 13.40 16.14
CA THR A 197 3.92 14.09 16.80
C THR A 197 5.00 14.38 15.77
N PHE A 198 5.29 15.66 15.52
CA PHE A 198 6.30 16.11 14.59
C PHE A 198 7.65 16.34 15.27
N CYS A 199 8.72 16.01 14.56
CA CYS A 199 10.09 16.32 14.94
C CYS A 199 10.83 16.91 13.73
N ASP A 200 10.85 18.24 13.62
CA ASP A 200 11.38 18.95 12.48
C ASP A 200 12.90 18.76 12.34
N ALA A 201 13.62 18.63 13.46
CA ALA A 201 15.07 18.40 13.47
C ALA A 201 15.52 17.15 12.68
N ILE A 202 14.62 16.18 12.50
CA ILE A 202 14.89 14.94 11.73
C ILE A 202 13.87 14.71 10.62
N CYS A 203 13.04 15.71 10.34
CA CYS A 203 11.97 15.62 9.33
C CYS A 203 11.14 14.32 9.50
N ALA A 204 10.61 14.11 10.71
CA ALA A 204 9.87 12.90 11.04
C ALA A 204 8.49 13.21 11.64
N VAL A 205 7.57 12.26 11.47
CA VAL A 205 6.29 12.21 12.16
C VAL A 205 6.09 10.84 12.77
N SER A 206 5.58 10.80 14.00
CA SER A 206 5.11 9.58 14.65
C SER A 206 3.63 9.70 14.95
N SER A 207 2.88 8.65 14.73
CA SER A 207 1.43 8.63 14.92
C SER A 207 0.99 7.32 15.58
N ASP A 208 -0.03 7.43 16.41
CA ASP A 208 -0.69 6.28 16.98
C ASP A 208 -1.69 5.71 15.99
N LEU A 209 -1.56 4.43 15.68
CA LEU A 209 -2.51 3.72 14.84
C LEU A 209 -3.69 3.20 15.68
N LEU A 210 -4.87 3.67 15.37
CA LEU A 210 -6.14 3.12 15.84
C LEU A 210 -6.72 2.27 14.72
N PHE A 211 -6.94 0.98 15.01
CA PHE A 211 -7.38 0.00 14.03
C PHE A 211 -8.69 -0.66 14.43
N GLN A 212 -9.60 -0.77 13.49
CA GLN A 212 -10.89 -1.46 13.63
C GLN A 212 -11.12 -2.36 12.42
N CYS A 213 -11.64 -3.56 12.66
CA CYS A 213 -11.99 -4.53 11.62
C CYS A 213 -13.17 -5.40 12.08
N PRO A 214 -13.84 -6.11 11.16
CA PRO A 214 -14.98 -7.00 11.51
C PRO A 214 -14.59 -8.19 12.38
N GLY A 215 -13.30 -8.56 12.44
CA GLY A 215 -12.79 -9.63 13.29
C GLY A 215 -13.21 -11.05 12.89
N LYS A 216 -13.77 -11.23 11.69
CA LYS A 216 -14.23 -12.54 11.18
C LYS A 216 -13.23 -13.08 10.15
N PRO A 217 -12.87 -14.38 10.22
CA PRO A 217 -12.08 -15.01 9.16
C PRO A 217 -12.80 -14.94 7.81
N SER A 218 -12.02 -14.85 6.75
CA SER A 218 -12.49 -14.83 5.37
C SER A 218 -11.78 -15.89 4.53
N THR A 219 -12.25 -16.11 3.30
CA THR A 219 -11.76 -17.19 2.44
C THR A 219 -10.58 -16.81 1.55
N GLY A 220 -10.29 -15.53 1.38
CA GLY A 220 -9.18 -15.06 0.54
C GLY A 220 -7.82 -15.14 1.23
N ALA A 221 -6.75 -14.79 0.53
CA ALA A 221 -5.41 -14.68 1.11
C ALA A 221 -5.43 -13.80 2.36
N MET A 222 -4.65 -14.20 3.37
CA MET A 222 -4.62 -13.54 4.69
C MET A 222 -5.94 -13.61 5.46
N GLY A 223 -6.96 -14.29 4.94
CA GLY A 223 -8.29 -14.38 5.55
C GLY A 223 -8.31 -15.09 6.92
N HIS A 224 -7.31 -15.91 7.19
CA HIS A 224 -7.09 -16.54 8.49
C HIS A 224 -6.71 -15.53 9.60
N TYR A 225 -6.26 -14.33 9.21
CA TYR A 225 -5.76 -13.30 10.13
C TYR A 225 -6.64 -12.04 10.13
N PRO A 226 -7.94 -12.13 10.50
CA PRO A 226 -8.86 -11.01 10.34
C PRO A 226 -8.45 -9.77 11.12
N ASN A 227 -7.75 -9.95 12.24
CA ASN A 227 -7.30 -8.87 13.12
C ASN A 227 -5.88 -8.37 12.81
N ALA A 228 -5.16 -8.97 11.85
CA ALA A 228 -3.85 -8.48 11.46
C ALA A 228 -3.95 -7.30 10.48
N LEU A 229 -2.98 -6.40 10.53
CA LEU A 229 -2.85 -5.33 9.53
C LEU A 229 -2.38 -5.93 8.21
N MET A 230 -3.14 -5.69 7.16
CA MET A 230 -2.84 -6.14 5.80
C MET A 230 -1.88 -5.18 5.10
N MET A 231 -1.29 -5.60 4.00
CA MET A 231 -0.40 -4.77 3.20
C MET A 231 -1.07 -3.46 2.75
N VAL A 232 -2.36 -3.48 2.43
CA VAL A 232 -3.12 -2.28 2.06
C VAL A 232 -3.24 -1.28 3.21
N ASP A 233 -3.41 -1.77 4.45
CA ASP A 233 -3.48 -0.92 5.65
C ASP A 233 -2.13 -0.19 5.85
N TRP A 234 -1.01 -0.90 5.69
CA TRP A 234 0.34 -0.31 5.75
C TRP A 234 0.56 0.73 4.67
N LEU A 235 0.24 0.41 3.41
CA LEU A 235 0.40 1.32 2.29
C LEU A 235 -0.42 2.61 2.48
N THR A 236 -1.67 2.50 2.94
CA THR A 236 -2.55 3.67 3.14
C THR A 236 -2.13 4.52 4.34
N CYS A 237 -1.75 3.90 5.47
CA CYS A 237 -1.25 4.64 6.64
C CYS A 237 0.02 5.42 6.30
N PHE A 238 1.01 4.75 5.71
CA PHE A 238 2.27 5.40 5.39
C PHE A 238 2.16 6.40 4.22
N ALA A 239 1.21 6.24 3.30
CA ALA A 239 0.90 7.27 2.31
C ALA A 239 0.39 8.56 2.97
N GLN A 240 -0.47 8.46 3.99
CA GLN A 240 -0.95 9.61 4.76
C GLN A 240 0.19 10.26 5.56
N LEU A 241 1.03 9.46 6.26
CA LEU A 241 2.21 10.00 6.95
C LEU A 241 3.18 10.67 5.98
N SER A 242 3.31 10.14 4.77
CA SER A 242 4.13 10.76 3.71
C SER A 242 3.61 12.15 3.33
N GLN A 243 2.29 12.33 3.27
CA GLN A 243 1.70 13.65 3.05
C GLN A 243 2.06 14.62 4.18
N LEU A 244 1.95 14.18 5.45
CA LEU A 244 2.31 15.00 6.60
C LEU A 244 3.77 15.46 6.54
N VAL A 245 4.70 14.53 6.33
CA VAL A 245 6.14 14.84 6.24
C VAL A 245 6.44 15.79 5.09
N MET A 246 5.87 15.54 3.90
CA MET A 246 6.15 16.36 2.71
C MET A 246 5.58 17.77 2.83
N TYR A 247 4.36 17.90 3.36
CA TYR A 247 3.73 19.22 3.54
C TYR A 247 4.44 20.03 4.63
N ARG A 248 4.84 19.36 5.73
CA ARG A 248 5.62 20.00 6.79
C ARG A 248 6.98 20.48 6.30
N LEU A 249 7.67 19.64 5.51
CA LEU A 249 9.00 19.98 4.94
C LEU A 249 8.97 21.24 4.07
N ASP A 250 7.91 21.43 3.31
CA ASP A 250 7.76 22.58 2.41
C ASP A 250 6.84 23.69 2.97
N LYS A 251 6.37 23.55 4.22
CA LYS A 251 5.46 24.49 4.91
C LYS A 251 4.19 24.78 4.11
N LEU A 252 3.61 23.75 3.49
CA LEU A 252 2.43 23.84 2.63
C LEU A 252 1.20 23.26 3.28
N ASP A 253 0.05 23.90 3.03
CA ASP A 253 -1.26 23.29 3.29
C ASP A 253 -1.61 22.27 2.20
N ARG A 254 -2.41 21.25 2.54
CA ARG A 254 -2.88 20.25 1.58
C ARG A 254 -3.56 20.88 0.36
N ASN A 255 -4.30 21.97 0.54
CA ASN A 255 -5.04 22.63 -0.54
C ASN A 255 -4.14 23.39 -1.52
N GLU A 256 -2.94 23.78 -1.10
CA GLU A 256 -1.94 24.50 -1.90
C GLU A 256 -1.05 23.55 -2.70
N THR A 257 -1.08 22.24 -2.37
CA THR A 257 -0.18 21.27 -3.00
C THR A 257 -0.76 20.65 -4.26
N HIS A 258 0.11 20.35 -5.23
CA HIS A 258 -0.18 19.43 -6.32
C HIS A 258 -0.26 17.97 -5.84
N ASN A 259 -0.37 17.02 -6.77
CA ASN A 259 -0.35 15.60 -6.43
C ASN A 259 1.00 15.22 -5.81
N LEU A 260 0.93 14.46 -4.72
CA LEU A 260 2.10 13.75 -4.21
C LEU A 260 2.22 12.44 -5.01
N TRP A 261 3.32 12.32 -5.75
CA TRP A 261 3.61 11.17 -6.58
C TRP A 261 4.52 10.21 -5.84
N MET A 262 4.07 8.97 -5.67
CA MET A 262 4.94 7.88 -5.24
C MET A 262 5.66 7.30 -6.44
N ARG A 263 7.00 7.43 -6.48
CA ARG A 263 7.84 6.91 -7.57
C ARG A 263 8.19 5.45 -7.36
N SER A 264 8.40 5.06 -6.12
CA SER A 264 8.54 3.68 -5.70
C SER A 264 8.20 3.53 -4.24
N VAL A 265 7.72 2.36 -3.86
CA VAL A 265 7.55 1.95 -2.47
C VAL A 265 7.91 0.48 -2.34
N THR A 266 8.57 0.16 -1.24
CA THR A 266 8.85 -1.21 -0.82
C THR A 266 8.37 -1.36 0.61
N VAL A 267 7.58 -2.40 0.88
CA VAL A 267 7.09 -2.74 2.22
C VAL A 267 7.40 -4.20 2.50
N THR A 268 7.95 -4.47 3.67
CA THR A 268 8.19 -5.83 4.18
C THR A 268 7.51 -5.99 5.53
N THR A 269 6.69 -7.01 5.66
CA THR A 269 6.03 -7.43 6.91
C THR A 269 6.08 -8.97 6.98
N PRO A 270 7.14 -9.54 7.58
CA PRO A 270 7.44 -10.97 7.46
C PRO A 270 6.39 -11.87 8.12
N TYR A 271 5.56 -11.33 8.99
CA TYR A 271 4.47 -12.06 9.66
C TYR A 271 3.27 -11.13 9.94
N PRO A 272 2.09 -11.72 10.26
CA PRO A 272 0.90 -10.96 10.64
C PRO A 272 1.13 -10.11 11.90
N ILE A 273 1.00 -8.79 11.79
CA ILE A 273 1.04 -7.88 12.93
C ILE A 273 -0.38 -7.61 13.38
N ILE A 274 -0.71 -8.09 14.59
CA ILE A 274 -2.03 -7.92 15.19
C ILE A 274 -1.97 -6.76 16.19
N PRO A 275 -2.68 -5.66 15.95
CA PRO A 275 -2.70 -4.52 16.86
C PRO A 275 -3.49 -4.86 18.12
N ARG A 276 -2.80 -5.41 19.12
CA ARG A 276 -3.39 -5.73 20.43
C ARG A 276 -3.49 -4.52 21.36
N ARG A 277 -2.70 -3.48 21.10
CA ARG A 277 -2.63 -2.20 21.82
C ARG A 277 -2.23 -1.12 20.83
N LYS A 278 -2.01 0.09 21.32
CA LYS A 278 -1.50 1.23 20.59
C LYS A 278 -0.16 0.87 19.89
N HIS A 279 -0.13 0.91 18.57
CA HIS A 279 1.11 0.87 17.80
C HIS A 279 1.46 2.27 17.33
N THR A 280 2.71 2.64 17.48
CA THR A 280 3.21 3.89 16.93
C THR A 280 3.88 3.62 15.60
N LEU A 281 3.39 4.29 14.56
CA LEU A 281 4.02 4.34 13.25
C LEU A 281 4.92 5.56 13.20
N THR A 282 6.13 5.41 12.69
CA THR A 282 7.05 6.52 12.49
C THR A 282 7.47 6.58 11.02
N LEU A 283 7.38 7.75 10.41
CA LEU A 283 7.93 8.03 9.09
C LEU A 283 8.96 9.13 9.18
N ARG A 284 10.12 8.91 8.56
CA ARG A 284 11.23 9.88 8.51
C ARG A 284 11.69 10.13 7.09
N SER A 285 11.93 11.39 6.75
CA SER A 285 12.65 11.77 5.52
C SER A 285 14.13 11.52 5.72
N MET A 286 14.69 10.60 4.93
CA MET A 286 16.12 10.24 4.96
C MET A 286 16.94 11.12 4.06
N LYS A 287 16.35 11.53 2.94
CA LYS A 287 16.97 12.39 1.94
C LYS A 287 15.91 13.21 1.26
N ASN A 288 16.18 14.49 1.07
CA ASN A 288 15.32 15.35 0.27
C ASN A 288 16.17 16.27 -0.60
N SER A 289 15.64 16.69 -1.74
CA SER A 289 16.28 17.61 -2.67
C SER A 289 15.24 18.38 -3.47
N LEU A 290 15.64 19.59 -3.89
CA LEU A 290 14.88 20.40 -4.84
C LEU A 290 15.50 20.26 -6.22
N VAL A 291 14.65 20.04 -7.23
CA VAL A 291 15.07 20.00 -8.63
C VAL A 291 14.15 20.89 -9.47
N LYS A 292 14.73 21.56 -10.48
CA LYS A 292 13.96 22.30 -11.48
C LYS A 292 13.77 21.43 -12.72
N LYS A 293 12.52 21.28 -13.17
CA LYS A 293 12.16 20.53 -14.39
C LYS A 293 11.07 21.27 -15.14
N LYS A 294 11.29 21.57 -16.41
CA LYS A 294 10.33 22.27 -17.28
C LYS A 294 9.75 23.54 -16.65
N GLY A 295 10.63 24.37 -16.03
CA GLY A 295 10.23 25.64 -15.39
C GLY A 295 9.55 25.51 -14.02
N SER A 296 9.28 24.32 -13.55
CA SER A 296 8.68 24.06 -12.23
C SER A 296 9.71 23.53 -11.24
N SER A 297 9.54 23.87 -9.96
CA SER A 297 10.31 23.33 -8.85
C SER A 297 9.66 22.06 -8.31
N TRP A 298 10.46 21.04 -8.04
CA TRP A 298 10.00 19.76 -7.54
C TRP A 298 10.77 19.38 -6.28
N ARG A 299 10.04 18.97 -5.25
CA ARG A 299 10.61 18.30 -4.10
C ARG A 299 10.70 16.80 -4.39
N LEU A 300 11.89 16.21 -4.20
CA LEU A 300 12.11 14.78 -4.19
C LEU A 300 12.47 14.37 -2.77
N ALA A 301 11.91 13.28 -2.28
CA ALA A 301 12.25 12.73 -0.97
C ALA A 301 12.34 11.20 -1.00
N THR A 302 13.24 10.67 -0.16
CA THR A 302 13.24 9.26 0.23
C THR A 302 12.83 9.20 1.69
N VAL A 303 11.82 8.40 2.00
CA VAL A 303 11.30 8.24 3.36
C VAL A 303 11.41 6.80 3.80
N ASN A 304 11.64 6.60 5.10
CA ASN A 304 11.60 5.29 5.74
C ASN A 304 10.52 5.27 6.81
N GLY A 305 9.76 4.17 6.83
CA GLY A 305 8.72 3.89 7.81
C GLY A 305 9.11 2.74 8.74
N SER A 306 8.70 2.83 9.99
CA SER A 306 8.88 1.81 11.01
C SER A 306 7.65 1.70 11.90
N VAL A 307 7.53 0.56 12.58
CA VAL A 307 6.44 0.25 13.52
C VAL A 307 7.07 -0.10 14.87
N SER A 308 6.58 0.54 15.93
CA SER A 308 7.09 0.27 17.29
C SER A 308 6.88 -1.19 17.69
N GLY A 309 7.92 -1.81 18.25
CA GLY A 309 7.92 -3.23 18.67
C GLY A 309 8.04 -4.23 17.51
N HIS A 310 8.24 -3.78 16.25
CA HIS A 310 8.37 -4.63 15.08
C HIS A 310 9.58 -4.22 14.22
N PRO A 311 10.82 -4.51 14.68
CA PRO A 311 12.05 -4.09 14.00
C PRO A 311 12.22 -4.71 12.60
N GLU A 312 11.56 -5.83 12.32
CA GLU A 312 11.57 -6.50 11.01
C GLU A 312 10.60 -5.87 10.00
N PHE A 313 9.66 -5.03 10.46
CA PHE A 313 8.87 -4.22 9.55
C PHE A 313 9.76 -3.15 8.89
N ASN A 314 9.67 -3.04 7.60
CA ASN A 314 10.40 -2.02 6.85
C ASN A 314 9.53 -1.44 5.75
N LEU A 315 9.55 -0.11 5.65
CA LEU A 315 8.99 0.60 4.52
C LEU A 315 10.01 1.62 4.02
N THR A 316 10.22 1.64 2.71
CA THR A 316 10.98 2.69 2.03
C THR A 316 10.19 3.20 0.84
N ALA A 317 10.04 4.51 0.71
CA ALA A 317 9.38 5.10 -0.45
C ALA A 317 10.18 6.27 -1.02
N LYS A 318 10.10 6.43 -2.35
CA LYS A 318 10.58 7.61 -3.08
C LYS A 318 9.38 8.41 -3.55
N LEU A 319 9.34 9.66 -3.17
CA LEU A 319 8.22 10.57 -3.37
C LEU A 319 8.67 11.78 -4.16
N CYS A 320 7.75 12.39 -4.90
CA CYS A 320 7.96 13.73 -5.44
C CYS A 320 6.65 14.51 -5.50
N HIS A 321 6.71 15.83 -5.35
CA HIS A 321 5.63 16.73 -5.67
C HIS A 321 6.13 18.03 -6.27
N GLN A 322 5.29 18.65 -7.08
CA GLN A 322 5.54 19.97 -7.64
C GLN A 322 5.22 21.02 -6.58
N LEU A 323 6.12 21.97 -6.40
CA LEU A 323 5.89 23.11 -5.53
C LEU A 323 5.04 24.17 -6.23
N PRO A 324 4.23 24.94 -5.49
CA PRO A 324 3.52 26.10 -6.04
C PRO A 324 4.48 27.07 -6.75
N GLN A 325 4.00 27.71 -7.81
CA GLN A 325 4.75 28.77 -8.47
C GLN A 325 4.63 30.04 -7.62
N GLY A 326 5.74 30.58 -7.12
CA GLY A 326 5.73 31.91 -6.51
C GLY A 326 6.59 32.12 -5.26
N GLU A 327 7.19 31.11 -4.65
CA GLU A 327 8.14 31.34 -3.55
C GLU A 327 9.52 30.76 -3.87
N PRO A 328 10.59 31.58 -3.76
CA PRO A 328 11.95 31.03 -3.66
C PRO A 328 12.08 30.41 -2.26
N ALA A 329 12.50 29.14 -2.23
CA ALA A 329 12.85 28.44 -0.99
C ALA A 329 14.04 29.07 -0.29
#